data_9f9129d6b825d9e6042dc375d87311ef
#
_entry.id   9f9129d6b825d9e6042dc375d87311ef
#
_cell.length_a   1.000
_cell.length_b   1.000
_cell.length_c   1.000
_cell.angle_alpha   90.00
_cell.angle_beta   90.00
_cell.angle_gamma   90.00
#
_symmetry.space_group_name_H-M   'P 1'
#
loop_
_entity.id
_entity.type
_entity.pdbx_description
1 polymer ?
#
loop_
_entity_poly.entity_id
_entity_poly.type
_entity_poly.pdbx_seq_one_letter_code
_entity_poly.pdbx_strand_id
1 'polypeptide(L)'
;MCGIAGFFDADASFLSNEEQYQILLAKMGRTLKHRGPDASGTLLCNRCGLAHRRLSIIDITGGAQPMSKIYSDYHYHIVYNGEIYNTDDLRHKLTTLGVHFKTTSDTEVLLLGFIHFGPSFIQDVDGIFALAVYDERHETLTLFRDCFGVKPLFYTQTGNTFVFASELKGLFCYPGIAPAVDSNGLNEIFSLGPAHTPGCGVYKNVHEVLPGSYLSVSRAGVRETTYFRLESHPHEDSYETTIATVRELLTGAIRRQMI
;
A
#
# COMPACT_ATOMS: atom_id res chain seq x y z
N MET A 1 -10.59 5.09 -7.73
CA MET A 1 -9.57 4.49 -6.83
C MET A 1 -8.23 4.48 -7.54
N CYS A 2 -7.15 4.84 -6.87
CA CYS A 2 -5.81 4.77 -7.45
C CYS A 2 -5.34 3.33 -7.69
N GLY A 3 -4.22 3.15 -8.37
CA GLY A 3 -3.54 1.87 -8.56
C GLY A 3 -2.05 2.02 -8.35
N ILE A 4 -1.46 1.10 -7.60
CA ILE A 4 -0.02 1.04 -7.33
C ILE A 4 0.56 -0.26 -7.85
N ALA A 5 1.79 -0.23 -8.32
CA ALA A 5 2.57 -1.41 -8.71
C ALA A 5 4.06 -1.12 -8.58
N GLY A 6 4.87 -2.15 -8.47
CA GLY A 6 6.30 -2.00 -8.42
C GLY A 6 7.04 -3.31 -8.24
N PHE A 7 8.36 -3.19 -8.16
CA PHE A 7 9.26 -4.31 -7.90
C PHE A 7 10.47 -3.86 -7.07
N PHE A 8 11.06 -4.80 -6.38
CA PHE A 8 12.26 -4.59 -5.55
C PHE A 8 13.17 -5.82 -5.63
N ASP A 9 14.47 -5.56 -5.69
CA ASP A 9 15.49 -6.60 -5.61
C ASP A 9 16.77 -6.00 -4.98
N ALA A 10 17.17 -6.50 -3.83
CA ALA A 10 18.30 -5.99 -3.07
C ALA A 10 19.65 -6.21 -3.78
N ASP A 11 19.73 -7.11 -4.75
CA ASP A 11 20.93 -7.44 -5.50
C ASP A 11 20.95 -6.89 -6.93
N ALA A 12 19.81 -6.42 -7.43
CA ALA A 12 19.72 -5.86 -8.78
C ALA A 12 20.41 -4.50 -8.91
N SER A 13 20.69 -4.13 -10.15
CA SER A 13 21.03 -2.77 -10.57
C SER A 13 20.11 -2.38 -11.73
N PHE A 14 18.87 -1.99 -11.40
CA PHE A 14 17.85 -1.68 -12.41
C PHE A 14 18.25 -0.51 -13.32
N LEU A 15 19.05 0.43 -12.79
CA LEU A 15 19.56 1.56 -13.57
C LEU A 15 20.57 1.14 -14.65
N SER A 16 21.17 -0.06 -14.57
CA SER A 16 22.05 -0.58 -15.62
C SER A 16 21.29 -0.87 -16.93
N ASN A 17 19.97 -1.09 -16.88
CA ASN A 17 19.08 -1.30 -18.02
C ASN A 17 17.84 -0.39 -17.87
N GLU A 18 18.06 0.89 -17.60
CA GLU A 18 17.03 1.87 -17.23
C GLU A 18 15.85 1.88 -18.19
N GLU A 19 16.11 1.97 -19.50
CA GLU A 19 15.05 2.03 -20.52
C GLU A 19 14.10 0.82 -20.44
N GLN A 20 14.65 -0.39 -20.32
CA GLN A 20 13.87 -1.61 -20.23
C GLN A 20 12.95 -1.61 -18.98
N TYR A 21 13.47 -1.21 -17.82
CA TYR A 21 12.70 -1.20 -16.58
C TYR A 21 11.71 -0.03 -16.54
N GLN A 22 12.00 1.11 -17.16
CA GLN A 22 11.03 2.19 -17.35
C GLN A 22 9.85 1.75 -18.23
N ILE A 23 10.11 1.04 -19.33
CA ILE A 23 9.06 0.45 -20.17
C ILE A 23 8.22 -0.55 -19.38
N LEU A 24 8.87 -1.40 -18.56
CA LEU A 24 8.18 -2.37 -17.73
C LEU A 24 7.26 -1.69 -16.71
N LEU A 25 7.74 -0.68 -15.98
CA LEU A 25 6.92 0.10 -15.03
C LEU A 25 5.73 0.77 -15.73
N ALA A 26 5.96 1.38 -16.90
CA ALA A 26 4.89 1.96 -17.69
C ALA A 26 3.84 0.92 -18.12
N LYS A 27 4.28 -0.31 -18.46
CA LYS A 27 3.39 -1.43 -18.79
C LYS A 27 2.57 -1.88 -17.57
N MET A 28 3.20 -2.08 -16.41
CA MET A 28 2.53 -2.41 -15.15
C MET A 28 1.48 -1.35 -14.79
N GLY A 29 1.87 -0.06 -14.81
CA GLY A 29 0.96 1.05 -14.56
C GLY A 29 -0.20 1.11 -15.56
N ARG A 30 0.03 0.81 -16.85
CA ARG A 30 -1.01 0.82 -17.88
C ARG A 30 -2.14 -0.17 -17.60
N THR A 31 -1.84 -1.33 -17.00
CA THR A 31 -2.86 -2.31 -16.61
C THR A 31 -3.83 -1.77 -15.56
N LEU A 32 -3.40 -0.77 -14.79
CA LEU A 32 -4.17 -0.15 -13.70
C LEU A 32 -4.88 1.14 -14.13
N LYS A 33 -4.87 1.51 -15.44
CA LYS A 33 -5.44 2.78 -15.94
C LYS A 33 -6.92 2.98 -15.57
N HIS A 34 -7.72 1.91 -15.57
CA HIS A 34 -9.15 1.98 -15.22
C HIS A 34 -9.38 2.37 -13.75
N ARG A 35 -8.40 2.16 -12.85
CA ARG A 35 -8.46 2.58 -11.45
C ARG A 35 -8.14 4.07 -11.29
N GLY A 36 -7.17 4.56 -12.05
CA GLY A 36 -6.71 5.96 -11.97
C GLY A 36 -6.44 6.52 -13.35
N PRO A 37 -7.49 7.09 -14.00
CA PRO A 37 -7.38 7.59 -15.38
C PRO A 37 -6.69 8.97 -15.48
N ASP A 38 -6.67 9.75 -14.37
CA ASP A 38 -6.36 11.19 -14.42
C ASP A 38 -4.86 11.47 -14.59
N ALA A 39 -4.02 10.72 -13.90
CA ALA A 39 -2.57 10.89 -13.99
C ALA A 39 -1.82 9.56 -13.83
N SER A 40 -0.56 9.56 -14.24
CA SER A 40 0.35 8.42 -14.05
C SER A 40 1.73 8.92 -13.70
N GLY A 41 2.45 8.16 -12.89
CA GLY A 41 3.84 8.40 -12.58
C GLY A 41 4.60 7.09 -12.43
N THR A 42 5.90 7.15 -12.74
CA THR A 42 6.86 6.07 -12.52
C THR A 42 8.11 6.64 -11.89
N LEU A 43 8.75 5.85 -11.05
CA LEU A 43 10.05 6.13 -10.48
C LEU A 43 10.89 4.86 -10.54
N LEU A 44 12.11 4.97 -11.02
CA LEU A 44 13.08 3.90 -11.03
C LEU A 44 14.30 4.30 -10.21
N CYS A 45 14.59 3.52 -9.19
CA CYS A 45 15.81 3.57 -8.38
C CYS A 45 16.68 2.36 -8.70
N ASN A 46 17.88 2.32 -8.14
CA ASN A 46 18.82 1.21 -8.40
C ASN A 46 18.25 -0.16 -7.97
N ARG A 47 17.50 -0.21 -6.88
CA ARG A 47 16.97 -1.45 -6.27
C ARG A 47 15.44 -1.56 -6.33
N CYS A 48 14.74 -0.50 -6.75
CA CYS A 48 13.29 -0.44 -6.67
C CYS A 48 12.69 0.30 -7.86
N GLY A 49 11.57 -0.20 -8.36
CA GLY A 49 10.75 0.48 -9.34
C GLY A 49 9.32 0.65 -8.81
N LEU A 50 8.77 1.86 -8.92
CA LEU A 50 7.43 2.21 -8.45
C LEU A 50 6.60 2.80 -9.60
N ALA A 51 5.35 2.39 -9.71
CA ALA A 51 4.38 2.92 -10.66
C ALA A 51 3.07 3.27 -9.95
N HIS A 52 2.48 4.40 -10.34
CA HIS A 52 1.23 4.90 -9.80
C HIS A 52 0.26 5.29 -10.90
N ARG A 53 -1.03 5.03 -10.66
CA ARG A 53 -2.18 5.54 -11.42
C ARG A 53 -3.10 6.29 -10.49
N ARG A 54 -3.41 7.54 -10.82
CA ARG A 54 -4.13 8.46 -9.95
C ARG A 54 -5.57 8.66 -10.40
N LEU A 55 -6.49 8.54 -9.46
CA LEU A 55 -7.79 9.19 -9.47
C LEU A 55 -7.67 10.37 -8.50
N SER A 56 -7.77 11.58 -9.02
CA SER A 56 -7.54 12.81 -8.25
C SER A 56 -8.79 13.19 -7.46
N ILE A 57 -8.74 13.07 -6.12
CA ILE A 57 -9.83 13.46 -5.20
C ILE A 57 -9.33 14.59 -4.31
N ILE A 58 -8.21 14.41 -3.61
CA ILE A 58 -7.62 15.38 -2.70
C ILE A 58 -6.35 15.94 -3.33
N ASP A 59 -6.10 17.26 -3.16
CA ASP A 59 -4.90 17.97 -3.63
C ASP A 59 -4.51 17.64 -5.08
N ILE A 60 -5.30 18.14 -6.03
CA ILE A 60 -5.13 17.85 -7.47
C ILE A 60 -3.71 18.17 -7.95
N THR A 61 -3.09 19.23 -7.39
CA THR A 61 -1.78 19.73 -7.83
C THR A 61 -0.61 19.16 -7.04
N GLY A 62 -0.74 18.99 -5.72
CA GLY A 62 0.35 18.58 -4.83
C GLY A 62 0.47 17.08 -4.56
N GLY A 63 -0.56 16.29 -4.88
CA GLY A 63 -0.61 14.85 -4.60
C GLY A 63 -0.04 13.96 -5.71
N ALA A 64 0.92 14.44 -6.52
CA ALA A 64 1.56 13.61 -7.55
C ALA A 64 2.35 12.45 -6.92
N GLN A 65 2.26 11.26 -7.54
CA GLN A 65 2.94 10.05 -7.08
C GLN A 65 3.61 9.32 -8.26
N PRO A 66 4.72 8.57 -8.03
CA PRO A 66 5.41 8.36 -6.75
C PRO A 66 5.88 9.67 -6.12
N MET A 67 5.68 9.84 -4.79
CA MET A 67 6.17 11.01 -4.07
C MET A 67 7.50 10.68 -3.41
N SER A 68 8.43 11.66 -3.43
CA SER A 68 9.78 11.50 -2.88
C SER A 68 10.09 12.58 -1.86
N LYS A 69 10.84 12.21 -0.82
CA LYS A 69 11.41 13.12 0.18
C LYS A 69 12.85 12.75 0.45
N ILE A 70 13.65 13.77 0.77
CA ILE A 70 15.03 13.59 1.22
C ILE A 70 15.07 13.88 2.72
N TYR A 71 15.68 12.99 3.47
CA TYR A 71 15.93 13.14 4.91
C TYR A 71 17.29 12.57 5.27
N SER A 72 18.14 13.36 5.91
CA SER A 72 19.53 12.97 6.26
C SER A 72 20.31 12.39 5.07
N ASP A 73 20.23 13.08 3.91
CA ASP A 73 20.89 12.72 2.64
C ASP A 73 20.40 11.44 1.96
N TYR A 74 19.33 10.81 2.45
CA TYR A 74 18.71 9.62 1.85
C TYR A 74 17.34 9.93 1.26
N HIS A 75 17.01 9.23 0.19
CA HIS A 75 15.70 9.35 -0.46
C HIS A 75 14.72 8.33 0.12
N TYR A 76 13.50 8.78 0.26
CA TYR A 76 12.33 7.97 0.63
C TYR A 76 11.23 8.18 -0.40
N HIS A 77 10.62 7.11 -0.86
CA HIS A 77 9.64 7.14 -1.94
C HIS A 77 8.38 6.40 -1.54
N ILE A 78 7.22 6.97 -1.88
CA ILE A 78 5.92 6.34 -1.60
C ILE A 78 5.06 6.26 -2.84
N VAL A 79 4.32 5.15 -2.96
CA VAL A 79 3.11 5.03 -3.78
C VAL A 79 1.96 4.58 -2.89
N TYR A 80 0.80 5.20 -3.06
CA TYR A 80 -0.33 5.07 -2.15
C TYR A 80 -1.66 5.07 -2.92
N ASN A 81 -2.54 4.15 -2.53
CA ASN A 81 -3.92 4.04 -2.98
C ASN A 81 -4.82 3.97 -1.75
N GLY A 82 -5.48 5.05 -1.40
CA GLY A 82 -6.31 5.09 -0.20
C GLY A 82 -6.86 6.46 0.10
N GLU A 83 -7.33 6.58 1.34
CA GLU A 83 -7.83 7.80 1.95
C GLU A 83 -7.60 7.69 3.47
N ILE A 84 -6.99 8.72 4.05
CA ILE A 84 -6.70 8.81 5.48
C ILE A 84 -7.67 9.79 6.13
N TYR A 85 -8.41 9.33 7.11
CA TYR A 85 -9.48 10.09 7.76
C TYR A 85 -9.00 11.00 8.89
N ASN A 86 -7.85 10.72 9.49
CA ASN A 86 -7.24 11.49 10.55
C ASN A 86 -5.98 12.27 10.09
N THR A 87 -5.95 12.67 8.82
CA THR A 87 -4.80 13.39 8.21
C THR A 87 -4.41 14.63 9.00
N ASP A 88 -5.37 15.43 9.48
CA ASP A 88 -5.11 16.66 10.22
C ASP A 88 -4.47 16.39 11.59
N ASP A 89 -4.91 15.36 12.30
CA ASP A 89 -4.34 14.96 13.59
C ASP A 89 -2.88 14.50 13.43
N LEU A 90 -2.62 13.68 12.40
CA LEU A 90 -1.28 13.20 12.08
C LEU A 90 -0.37 14.36 11.65
N ARG A 91 -0.88 15.28 10.86
CA ARG A 91 -0.18 16.49 10.43
C ARG A 91 0.18 17.36 11.64
N HIS A 92 -0.78 17.58 12.54
CA HIS A 92 -0.54 18.31 13.78
C HIS A 92 0.55 17.65 14.63
N LYS A 93 0.47 16.33 14.85
CA LYS A 93 1.48 15.54 15.57
C LYS A 93 2.87 15.71 14.97
N LEU A 94 3.01 15.62 13.65
CA LEU A 94 4.30 15.79 12.97
C LEU A 94 4.80 17.25 13.05
N THR A 95 3.92 18.23 12.93
CA THR A 95 4.27 19.66 13.03
C THR A 95 4.81 20.01 14.41
N THR A 96 4.28 19.44 15.50
CA THR A 96 4.80 19.65 16.86
C THR A 96 6.23 19.11 17.05
N LEU A 97 6.67 18.19 16.17
CA LEU A 97 8.04 17.68 16.11
C LEU A 97 8.95 18.48 15.17
N GLY A 98 8.45 19.60 14.63
CA GLY A 98 9.21 20.46 13.72
C GLY A 98 9.20 20.00 12.25
N VAL A 99 8.32 19.08 11.88
CA VAL A 99 8.19 18.63 10.49
C VAL A 99 7.45 19.68 9.66
N HIS A 100 8.01 20.03 8.50
CA HIS A 100 7.42 20.97 7.56
C HIS A 100 6.83 20.27 6.35
N PHE A 101 5.60 20.64 6.00
CA PHE A 101 4.87 20.12 4.86
C PHE A 101 4.97 21.07 3.66
N LYS A 102 5.01 20.52 2.45
CA LYS A 102 5.00 21.28 1.18
C LYS A 102 3.66 21.22 0.46
N THR A 103 2.82 20.24 0.82
CA THR A 103 1.53 19.99 0.19
C THR A 103 0.43 19.80 1.24
N THR A 104 -0.82 19.76 0.81
CA THR A 104 -1.95 19.40 1.66
C THR A 104 -2.30 17.91 1.58
N SER A 105 -1.55 17.14 0.77
CA SER A 105 -1.80 15.72 0.52
C SER A 105 -1.58 14.84 1.77
N ASP A 106 -2.46 13.88 1.97
CA ASP A 106 -2.32 12.78 2.92
C ASP A 106 -1.11 11.88 2.61
N THR A 107 -0.76 11.75 1.33
CA THR A 107 0.45 11.04 0.89
C THR A 107 1.72 11.61 1.52
N GLU A 108 1.83 12.93 1.63
CA GLU A 108 2.97 13.59 2.28
C GLU A 108 3.02 13.29 3.78
N VAL A 109 1.85 13.26 4.43
CA VAL A 109 1.73 12.92 5.86
C VAL A 109 2.20 11.48 6.12
N LEU A 110 1.77 10.55 5.30
CA LEU A 110 2.19 9.14 5.40
C LEU A 110 3.70 8.98 5.21
N LEU A 111 4.27 9.62 4.19
CA LEU A 111 5.70 9.52 3.92
C LEU A 111 6.54 10.13 5.04
N LEU A 112 6.18 11.32 5.52
CA LEU A 112 6.90 11.99 6.61
C LEU A 112 6.72 11.26 7.94
N GLY A 113 5.53 10.68 8.21
CA GLY A 113 5.29 9.82 9.36
C GLY A 113 6.19 8.58 9.34
N PHE A 114 6.30 7.92 8.19
CA PHE A 114 7.21 6.78 8.02
C PHE A 114 8.67 7.17 8.24
N ILE A 115 9.12 8.31 7.70
CA ILE A 115 10.50 8.79 7.86
C ILE A 115 10.85 9.01 9.34
N HIS A 116 9.94 9.56 10.14
CA HIS A 116 10.19 9.92 11.53
C HIS A 116 9.99 8.77 12.53
N PHE A 117 9.02 7.88 12.28
CA PHE A 117 8.62 6.82 13.22
C PHE A 117 8.83 5.41 12.68
N GLY A 118 9.27 5.26 11.43
CA GLY A 118 9.38 3.96 10.78
C GLY A 118 8.02 3.30 10.54
N PRO A 119 8.01 1.97 10.30
CA PRO A 119 6.77 1.23 10.00
C PRO A 119 5.70 1.28 11.10
N SER A 120 6.07 1.53 12.36
CA SER A 120 5.14 1.59 13.48
C SER A 120 4.16 2.78 13.41
N PHE A 121 4.46 3.82 12.61
CA PHE A 121 3.57 4.94 12.37
C PHE A 121 2.19 4.51 11.86
N ILE A 122 2.11 3.35 11.18
CA ILE A 122 0.86 2.85 10.62
C ILE A 122 -0.20 2.57 11.69
N GLN A 123 0.18 2.35 12.94
CA GLN A 123 -0.74 2.12 14.07
C GLN A 123 -1.56 3.37 14.43
N ASP A 124 -1.05 4.56 14.09
CA ASP A 124 -1.74 5.84 14.31
C ASP A 124 -2.66 6.23 13.15
N VAL A 125 -2.62 5.50 12.04
CA VAL A 125 -3.33 5.86 10.80
C VAL A 125 -4.74 5.28 10.80
N ASP A 126 -5.75 6.16 10.75
CA ASP A 126 -7.15 5.80 10.54
C ASP A 126 -7.52 6.04 9.06
N GLY A 127 -7.87 4.98 8.34
CA GLY A 127 -8.18 5.08 6.92
C GLY A 127 -8.31 3.74 6.20
N ILE A 128 -8.57 3.83 4.92
CA ILE A 128 -8.59 2.67 3.99
C ILE A 128 -7.45 2.83 2.98
N PHE A 129 -6.48 1.92 2.99
CA PHE A 129 -5.27 2.10 2.21
C PHE A 129 -4.54 0.82 1.82
N ALA A 130 -3.82 0.93 0.71
CA ALA A 130 -2.68 0.10 0.37
C ALA A 130 -1.55 1.03 -0.07
N LEU A 131 -0.36 0.87 0.49
CA LEU A 131 0.78 1.71 0.15
C LEU A 131 2.08 0.93 0.15
N ALA A 132 3.08 1.45 -0.55
CA ALA A 132 4.44 0.96 -0.53
C ALA A 132 5.40 2.13 -0.31
N VAL A 133 6.32 1.98 0.63
CA VAL A 133 7.40 2.94 0.89
C VAL A 133 8.74 2.25 0.61
N TYR A 134 9.56 2.87 -0.23
CA TYR A 134 10.94 2.47 -0.43
C TYR A 134 11.87 3.42 0.30
N ASP A 135 12.69 2.86 1.18
CA ASP A 135 13.72 3.51 1.98
C ASP A 135 15.08 3.18 1.37
N GLU A 136 15.73 4.16 0.73
CA GLU A 136 17.05 3.97 0.12
C GLU A 136 18.16 3.80 1.17
N ARG A 137 17.97 4.36 2.37
CA ARG A 137 18.97 4.26 3.45
C ARG A 137 19.17 2.82 3.90
N HIS A 138 18.06 2.09 4.06
CA HIS A 138 18.08 0.71 4.54
C HIS A 138 17.89 -0.31 3.42
N GLU A 139 17.79 0.15 2.17
CA GLU A 139 17.46 -0.69 1.00
C GLU A 139 16.26 -1.61 1.30
N THR A 140 15.17 -1.02 1.80
CA THR A 140 13.99 -1.77 2.26
C THR A 140 12.73 -1.23 1.59
N LEU A 141 11.94 -2.14 1.03
CA LEU A 141 10.59 -1.87 0.56
C LEU A 141 9.59 -2.33 1.62
N THR A 142 8.74 -1.43 2.11
CA THR A 142 7.68 -1.76 3.07
C THR A 142 6.31 -1.57 2.43
N LEU A 143 5.50 -2.63 2.44
CA LEU A 143 4.12 -2.63 1.94
C LEU A 143 3.16 -2.66 3.11
N PHE A 144 2.15 -1.78 3.13
CA PHE A 144 1.13 -1.73 4.17
C PHE A 144 -0.26 -1.92 3.58
N ARG A 145 -1.13 -2.61 4.32
CA ARG A 145 -2.55 -2.75 4.00
C ARG A 145 -3.42 -2.37 5.18
N ASP A 146 -4.53 -1.70 4.94
CA ASP A 146 -5.46 -1.24 5.96
C ASP A 146 -6.03 -2.37 6.83
N CYS A 147 -6.60 -1.99 7.97
CA CYS A 147 -7.08 -2.92 9.01
C CYS A 147 -8.07 -3.97 8.51
N PHE A 148 -8.88 -3.64 7.49
CA PHE A 148 -9.92 -4.51 6.95
C PHE A 148 -9.61 -5.00 5.53
N GLY A 149 -8.46 -4.60 4.94
CA GLY A 149 -8.06 -4.99 3.60
C GLY A 149 -8.95 -4.42 2.50
N VAL A 150 -9.55 -3.25 2.73
CA VAL A 150 -10.45 -2.58 1.76
C VAL A 150 -9.74 -2.28 0.45
N LYS A 151 -8.46 -1.86 0.53
CA LYS A 151 -7.65 -1.66 -0.67
C LYS A 151 -6.86 -2.93 -0.99
N PRO A 152 -6.96 -3.45 -2.21
CA PRO A 152 -6.24 -4.68 -2.59
C PRO A 152 -4.74 -4.42 -2.76
N LEU A 153 -3.93 -5.40 -2.34
CA LEU A 153 -2.48 -5.40 -2.52
C LEU A 153 -1.97 -6.83 -2.64
N PHE A 154 -1.54 -7.19 -3.84
CA PHE A 154 -1.00 -8.52 -4.16
C PHE A 154 0.50 -8.46 -4.35
N TYR A 155 1.17 -9.59 -4.10
CA TYR A 155 2.60 -9.73 -4.33
C TYR A 155 2.98 -11.14 -4.77
N THR A 156 4.16 -11.25 -5.34
CA THR A 156 4.80 -12.52 -5.71
C THR A 156 6.31 -12.33 -5.76
N GLN A 157 7.05 -13.43 -5.85
CA GLN A 157 8.50 -13.42 -6.06
C GLN A 157 8.86 -14.23 -7.30
N THR A 158 9.84 -13.74 -8.05
CA THR A 158 10.48 -14.43 -9.15
C THR A 158 11.99 -14.26 -9.07
N GLY A 159 12.71 -15.37 -8.83
CA GLY A 159 14.12 -15.27 -8.42
C GLY A 159 14.26 -14.46 -7.12
N ASN A 160 15.14 -13.47 -7.12
CA ASN A 160 15.34 -12.56 -5.98
C ASN A 160 14.41 -11.34 -6.03
N THR A 161 13.67 -11.15 -7.13
CA THR A 161 12.83 -9.97 -7.30
C THR A 161 11.47 -10.16 -6.65
N PHE A 162 11.11 -9.26 -5.74
CA PHE A 162 9.79 -9.11 -5.17
C PHE A 162 8.96 -8.16 -6.05
N VAL A 163 7.74 -8.54 -6.41
CA VAL A 163 6.84 -7.79 -7.30
C VAL A 163 5.49 -7.60 -6.62
N PHE A 164 4.94 -6.39 -6.66
CA PHE A 164 3.64 -6.07 -6.06
C PHE A 164 2.75 -5.25 -6.98
N ALA A 165 1.44 -5.37 -6.79
CA ALA A 165 0.46 -4.55 -7.50
C ALA A 165 -0.90 -4.53 -6.78
N SER A 166 -1.70 -3.48 -7.03
CA SER A 166 -3.11 -3.41 -6.60
C SER A 166 -3.98 -4.47 -7.26
N GLU A 167 -3.59 -4.99 -8.43
CA GLU A 167 -4.34 -6.02 -9.16
C GLU A 167 -3.39 -7.03 -9.81
N LEU A 168 -3.85 -8.28 -9.90
CA LEU A 168 -3.08 -9.43 -10.41
C LEU A 168 -2.44 -9.19 -11.78
N LYS A 169 -3.16 -8.53 -12.71
CA LYS A 169 -2.64 -8.23 -14.05
C LYS A 169 -1.41 -7.32 -14.05
N GLY A 170 -1.21 -6.54 -12.98
CA GLY A 170 0.02 -5.77 -12.78
C GLY A 170 1.22 -6.67 -12.52
N LEU A 171 1.05 -7.75 -11.72
CA LEU A 171 2.08 -8.74 -11.44
C LEU A 171 2.50 -9.49 -12.72
N PHE A 172 1.52 -9.91 -13.52
CA PHE A 172 1.74 -10.71 -14.74
C PHE A 172 2.45 -9.92 -15.86
N CYS A 173 2.67 -8.63 -15.69
CA CYS A 173 3.52 -7.86 -16.58
C CYS A 173 5.02 -8.14 -16.38
N TYR A 174 5.40 -8.56 -15.17
CA TYR A 174 6.81 -8.79 -14.84
C TYR A 174 7.31 -10.10 -15.48
N PRO A 175 8.49 -10.11 -16.12
CA PRO A 175 9.05 -11.31 -16.76
C PRO A 175 9.17 -12.47 -15.76
N GLY A 176 8.81 -13.66 -16.20
CA GLY A 176 8.87 -14.89 -15.39
C GLY A 176 7.66 -15.13 -14.47
N ILE A 177 6.70 -14.20 -14.40
CA ILE A 177 5.45 -14.38 -13.66
C ILE A 177 4.33 -14.73 -14.66
N ALA A 178 3.80 -15.95 -14.54
CA ALA A 178 2.71 -16.44 -15.39
C ALA A 178 1.39 -16.61 -14.61
N PRO A 179 0.23 -16.35 -15.23
CA PRO A 179 -1.08 -16.58 -14.61
C PRO A 179 -1.44 -18.07 -14.59
N ALA A 180 -0.74 -18.85 -13.77
CA ALA A 180 -1.00 -20.28 -13.60
C ALA A 180 -1.80 -20.53 -12.32
N VAL A 181 -2.82 -21.38 -12.37
CA VAL A 181 -3.61 -21.82 -11.22
C VAL A 181 -3.18 -23.22 -10.86
N ASP A 182 -2.93 -23.50 -9.58
CA ASP A 182 -2.63 -24.83 -9.06
C ASP A 182 -3.85 -25.45 -8.33
N SER A 183 -3.66 -26.59 -7.70
CA SER A 183 -4.74 -27.27 -6.96
C SER A 183 -5.31 -26.43 -5.82
N ASN A 184 -4.47 -25.61 -5.14
CA ASN A 184 -4.92 -24.73 -4.07
C ASN A 184 -5.80 -23.61 -4.63
N GLY A 185 -5.36 -22.97 -5.70
CA GLY A 185 -6.15 -21.92 -6.36
C GLY A 185 -7.47 -22.45 -6.93
N LEU A 186 -7.48 -23.67 -7.49
CA LEU A 186 -8.73 -24.32 -7.92
C LEU A 186 -9.66 -24.59 -6.75
N ASN A 187 -9.13 -25.05 -5.61
CA ASN A 187 -9.91 -25.28 -4.40
C ASN A 187 -10.54 -23.97 -3.88
N GLU A 188 -9.78 -22.86 -3.85
CA GLU A 188 -10.33 -21.54 -3.50
C GLU A 188 -11.52 -21.17 -4.39
N ILE A 189 -11.36 -21.27 -5.71
CA ILE A 189 -12.41 -20.92 -6.69
C ILE A 189 -13.68 -21.75 -6.49
N PHE A 190 -13.54 -23.06 -6.34
CA PHE A 190 -14.70 -23.97 -6.29
C PHE A 190 -15.33 -24.08 -4.91
N SER A 191 -14.57 -23.86 -3.82
CA SER A 191 -15.10 -24.01 -2.46
C SER A 191 -15.65 -22.71 -1.88
N LEU A 192 -15.03 -21.56 -2.19
CA LEU A 192 -15.38 -20.26 -1.60
C LEU A 192 -16.10 -19.32 -2.59
N GLY A 193 -16.20 -19.68 -3.86
CA GLY A 193 -16.84 -18.88 -4.90
C GLY A 193 -16.13 -17.52 -5.10
N PRO A 194 -16.85 -16.39 -4.94
CA PRO A 194 -16.25 -15.07 -5.13
C PRO A 194 -15.32 -14.62 -3.98
N ALA A 195 -15.37 -15.29 -2.83
CA ALA A 195 -14.47 -15.08 -1.71
C ALA A 195 -13.21 -15.92 -1.85
N HIS A 196 -12.18 -15.58 -1.11
CA HIS A 196 -10.95 -16.38 -0.98
C HIS A 196 -10.38 -16.26 0.43
N THR A 197 -9.57 -17.20 0.81
CA THR A 197 -8.88 -17.18 2.10
C THR A 197 -7.95 -15.96 2.17
N PRO A 198 -7.98 -15.17 3.25
CA PRO A 198 -7.07 -14.04 3.41
C PRO A 198 -5.61 -14.45 3.18
N GLY A 199 -4.88 -13.68 2.38
CA GLY A 199 -3.51 -13.99 1.99
C GLY A 199 -3.37 -14.84 0.72
N CYS A 200 -4.44 -15.47 0.24
CA CYS A 200 -4.44 -16.25 -0.98
C CYS A 200 -4.67 -15.37 -2.21
N GLY A 201 -3.75 -15.40 -3.17
CA GLY A 201 -3.88 -14.69 -4.45
C GLY A 201 -4.51 -15.51 -5.56
N VAL A 202 -5.02 -16.73 -5.25
CA VAL A 202 -5.64 -17.69 -6.18
C VAL A 202 -4.67 -18.28 -7.21
N TYR A 203 -3.77 -17.49 -7.77
CA TYR A 203 -2.74 -17.95 -8.70
C TYR A 203 -1.53 -18.50 -7.95
N LYS A 204 -0.87 -19.48 -8.57
CA LYS A 204 0.33 -20.12 -8.03
C LYS A 204 1.41 -19.09 -7.67
N ASN A 205 1.92 -19.16 -6.44
CA ASN A 205 2.94 -18.26 -5.87
C ASN A 205 2.51 -16.78 -5.81
N VAL A 206 1.23 -16.47 -5.98
CA VAL A 206 0.69 -15.14 -5.77
C VAL A 206 0.03 -15.08 -4.39
N HIS A 207 0.34 -14.04 -3.66
CA HIS A 207 -0.15 -13.80 -2.31
C HIS A 207 -0.84 -12.44 -2.22
N GLU A 208 -1.70 -12.28 -1.26
CA GLU A 208 -2.28 -11.01 -0.88
C GLU A 208 -1.66 -10.56 0.46
N VAL A 209 -1.31 -9.28 0.60
CA VAL A 209 -0.90 -8.75 1.90
C VAL A 209 -2.07 -8.87 2.86
N LEU A 210 -1.86 -9.45 4.04
CA LEU A 210 -2.95 -9.64 5.01
C LEU A 210 -3.51 -8.28 5.50
N PRO A 211 -4.85 -8.19 5.72
CA PRO A 211 -5.44 -7.04 6.38
C PRO A 211 -4.76 -6.76 7.74
N GLY A 212 -4.60 -5.48 8.08
CA GLY A 212 -3.96 -5.08 9.33
C GLY A 212 -2.50 -5.49 9.46
N SER A 213 -1.82 -5.72 8.34
CA SER A 213 -0.42 -6.15 8.31
C SER A 213 0.44 -5.31 7.36
N TYR A 214 1.74 -5.39 7.56
CA TYR A 214 2.72 -4.88 6.60
C TYR A 214 3.82 -5.91 6.34
N LEU A 215 4.39 -5.83 5.14
CA LEU A 215 5.56 -6.61 4.74
C LEU A 215 6.77 -5.70 4.67
N SER A 216 7.88 -6.09 5.29
CA SER A 216 9.20 -5.48 5.09
C SER A 216 10.05 -6.41 4.23
N VAL A 217 10.45 -5.92 3.06
CA VAL A 217 11.22 -6.67 2.06
C VAL A 217 12.61 -6.07 1.95
N SER A 218 13.61 -6.86 2.22
CA SER A 218 15.02 -6.45 2.19
C SER A 218 15.89 -7.62 1.71
N ARG A 219 17.20 -7.42 1.71
CA ARG A 219 18.17 -8.51 1.45
C ARG A 219 18.01 -9.72 2.39
N ALA A 220 17.52 -9.50 3.61
CA ALA A 220 17.24 -10.58 4.58
C ALA A 220 15.96 -11.40 4.24
N GLY A 221 15.25 -11.03 3.19
CA GLY A 221 13.99 -11.65 2.77
C GLY A 221 12.75 -10.83 3.12
N VAL A 222 11.61 -11.49 3.16
CA VAL A 222 10.30 -10.90 3.45
C VAL A 222 9.91 -11.20 4.89
N ARG A 223 9.58 -10.16 5.65
CA ARG A 223 9.06 -10.26 7.01
C ARG A 223 7.68 -9.64 7.10
N GLU A 224 6.70 -10.42 7.55
CA GLU A 224 5.36 -9.93 7.84
C GLU A 224 5.23 -9.50 9.30
N THR A 225 4.51 -8.40 9.53
CA THR A 225 4.17 -7.90 10.86
C THR A 225 2.71 -7.49 10.88
N THR A 226 1.93 -8.06 11.80
CA THR A 226 0.55 -7.66 12.06
C THR A 226 0.55 -6.48 13.02
N TYR A 227 -0.08 -5.37 12.63
CA TYR A 227 -0.20 -4.16 13.44
C TYR A 227 -1.61 -3.95 14.00
N PHE A 228 -2.60 -4.65 13.45
CA PHE A 228 -3.99 -4.61 13.90
C PHE A 228 -4.61 -6.01 13.89
N ARG A 229 -5.36 -6.34 14.93
CA ARG A 229 -6.22 -7.53 15.03
C ARG A 229 -7.57 -7.14 15.58
N LEU A 230 -8.63 -7.67 14.99
CA LEU A 230 -9.97 -7.55 15.56
C LEU A 230 -10.06 -8.52 16.74
N GLU A 231 -10.42 -7.99 17.90
CA GLU A 231 -10.61 -8.76 19.14
C GLU A 231 -12.08 -8.76 19.53
N SER A 232 -12.55 -9.88 20.07
CA SER A 232 -13.91 -10.02 20.59
C SER A 232 -13.86 -9.98 22.12
N HIS A 233 -14.68 -9.13 22.70
CA HIS A 233 -14.83 -8.99 24.14
C HIS A 233 -16.28 -9.24 24.55
N PRO A 234 -16.55 -9.71 25.80
CA PRO A 234 -17.90 -9.76 26.32
C PRO A 234 -18.58 -8.40 26.24
N HIS A 235 -19.85 -8.39 25.84
CA HIS A 235 -20.65 -7.17 25.76
C HIS A 235 -21.52 -7.07 27.02
N GLU A 236 -21.28 -6.04 27.84
CA GLU A 236 -21.91 -5.88 29.15
C GLU A 236 -22.90 -4.70 29.23
N ASP A 237 -22.98 -3.89 28.16
CA ASP A 237 -23.86 -2.72 28.09
C ASP A 237 -25.32 -3.11 27.97
N SER A 238 -26.23 -2.23 28.46
CA SER A 238 -27.66 -2.37 28.24
C SER A 238 -28.01 -2.19 26.74
N TYR A 239 -29.15 -2.67 26.33
CA TYR A 239 -29.65 -2.52 24.95
C TYR A 239 -29.72 -1.04 24.53
N GLU A 240 -30.21 -0.18 25.41
CA GLU A 240 -30.34 1.27 25.16
C GLU A 240 -28.97 1.94 24.98
N THR A 241 -28.01 1.61 25.86
CA THR A 241 -26.62 2.09 25.77
C THR A 241 -25.97 1.64 24.47
N THR A 242 -26.14 0.36 24.13
CA THR A 242 -25.62 -0.21 22.87
C THR A 242 -26.11 0.53 21.66
N ILE A 243 -27.43 0.79 21.56
CA ILE A 243 -28.02 1.54 20.42
C ILE A 243 -27.45 2.95 20.35
N ALA A 244 -27.34 3.64 21.49
CA ALA A 244 -26.78 5.00 21.53
C ALA A 244 -25.32 5.03 21.05
N THR A 245 -24.49 4.12 21.58
CA THR A 245 -23.07 4.00 21.23
C THR A 245 -22.87 3.65 19.75
N VAL A 246 -23.62 2.66 19.24
CA VAL A 246 -23.54 2.28 17.80
C VAL A 246 -23.94 3.43 16.90
N ARG A 247 -24.99 4.18 17.25
CA ARG A 247 -25.42 5.36 16.48
C ARG A 247 -24.35 6.45 16.47
N GLU A 248 -23.72 6.71 17.61
CA GLU A 248 -22.64 7.69 17.71
C GLU A 248 -21.42 7.28 16.87
N LEU A 249 -20.96 6.03 17.03
CA LEU A 249 -19.82 5.49 16.27
C LEU A 249 -20.07 5.52 14.75
N LEU A 250 -21.26 5.07 14.32
CA LEU A 250 -21.65 5.09 12.90
C LEU A 250 -21.70 6.51 12.34
N THR A 251 -22.33 7.43 13.08
CA THR A 251 -22.42 8.84 12.66
C THR A 251 -21.05 9.49 12.60
N GLY A 252 -20.17 9.21 13.57
CA GLY A 252 -18.79 9.66 13.61
C GLY A 252 -17.99 9.13 12.43
N ALA A 253 -18.09 7.83 12.13
CA ALA A 253 -17.42 7.20 10.99
C ALA A 253 -17.87 7.84 9.65
N ILE A 254 -19.18 8.01 9.44
CA ILE A 254 -19.72 8.67 8.23
C ILE A 254 -19.16 10.09 8.11
N ARG A 255 -19.18 10.88 9.19
CA ARG A 255 -18.69 12.28 9.15
C ARG A 255 -17.20 12.36 8.75
N ARG A 256 -16.36 11.46 9.26
CA ARG A 256 -14.92 11.43 8.91
C ARG A 256 -14.67 11.05 7.46
N GLN A 257 -15.62 10.37 6.81
CA GLN A 257 -15.53 9.93 5.41
C GLN A 257 -16.19 10.90 4.43
N MET A 258 -16.86 11.93 4.93
CA MET A 258 -17.46 12.98 4.10
C MET A 258 -16.45 14.12 3.92
N ILE A 259 -15.68 14.03 2.85
CA ILE A 259 -14.69 15.04 2.42
C ILE A 259 -15.27 15.82 1.25
#